data_38279b174bff8750525ecc6eeebb7468
#
_entry.id   38279b174bff8750525ecc6eeebb7468
#
_cell.length_a   1.000
_cell.length_b   1.000
_cell.length_c   1.000
_cell.angle_alpha   90.00
_cell.angle_beta   90.00
_cell.angle_gamma   90.00
#
_symmetry.space_group_name_H-M   'P 1'
#
loop_
_entity.id
_entity.type
_entity.pdbx_description
1 polymer ?
#
loop_
_entity_poly.entity_id
_entity_poly.type
_entity_poly.pdbx_seq_one_letter_code
_entity_poly.pdbx_strand_id
1 'polypeptide(L)'
;MVHYRKRCKRYDIEGDAHHLTFSCYHCMPLLSKDRSCRWVLQALQLGREKGQFHLWAFVIMPEHVHIVLWPRNGARISEILTTFKQSVSKRALLWLRQNVPQFLPRLEDVQPNGKRAYRFWQRGGGHDRNLRCVSDIYEKIEYIHANPVRRGLVQTPQTWPWSSCLAWETGNDEPIAIDRASLPPLMPGDERPRLP
;
A
#
# COMPACT_ATOMS: atom_id res chain seq x y z
N MET A 1 11.79 21.18 19.57
CA MET A 1 11.53 20.00 18.72
C MET A 1 10.19 19.41 19.12
N VAL A 2 9.19 19.48 18.26
CA VAL A 2 7.86 18.89 18.54
C VAL A 2 7.97 17.38 18.37
N HIS A 3 7.90 16.64 19.46
CA HIS A 3 7.77 15.18 19.44
C HIS A 3 6.43 14.79 18.82
N TYR A 4 6.43 14.41 17.56
CA TYR A 4 5.24 13.89 16.87
C TYR A 4 4.89 12.52 17.48
N ARG A 5 3.99 12.53 18.45
CA ARG A 5 3.47 11.31 19.06
C ARG A 5 2.48 10.66 18.11
N LYS A 6 2.79 9.45 17.66
CA LYS A 6 1.94 8.64 16.78
C LYS A 6 0.57 8.46 17.44
N ARG A 7 -0.49 9.07 16.87
CA ARG A 7 -1.87 9.00 17.39
C ARG A 7 -2.67 7.82 16.81
N CYS A 8 -2.16 7.11 15.81
CA CYS A 8 -2.87 6.00 15.19
C CYS A 8 -2.67 4.72 15.99
N LYS A 9 -3.71 4.25 16.67
CA LYS A 9 -3.77 2.92 17.27
C LYS A 9 -4.17 1.93 16.16
N ARG A 10 -3.49 0.78 16.11
CA ARG A 10 -3.88 -0.35 15.27
C ARG A 10 -4.75 -1.28 16.08
N TYR A 11 -5.77 -1.78 15.42
CA TYR A 11 -6.62 -2.80 15.96
C TYR A 11 -6.55 -3.98 14.99
N ASP A 12 -5.69 -4.97 15.29
CA ASP A 12 -5.63 -6.24 14.56
C ASP A 12 -6.81 -7.10 15.05
N ILE A 13 -8.03 -6.76 14.61
CA ILE A 13 -9.25 -7.53 14.93
C ILE A 13 -9.32 -8.65 13.90
N GLU A 14 -9.40 -9.88 14.39
CA GLU A 14 -9.56 -11.05 13.52
C GLU A 14 -10.83 -10.95 12.69
N GLY A 15 -10.71 -11.18 11.39
CA GLY A 15 -11.83 -11.07 10.44
C GLY A 15 -11.99 -9.69 9.79
N ASP A 16 -11.39 -8.61 10.31
CA ASP A 16 -11.46 -7.31 9.66
C ASP A 16 -10.51 -7.24 8.46
N ALA A 17 -10.99 -6.64 7.38
CA ALA A 17 -10.14 -6.21 6.29
C ALA A 17 -9.51 -4.84 6.60
N HIS A 18 -8.43 -4.51 5.91
CA HIS A 18 -7.67 -3.28 6.17
C HIS A 18 -7.43 -2.46 4.91
N HIS A 19 -7.64 -1.14 5.03
CA HIS A 19 -7.09 -0.17 4.08
C HIS A 19 -5.81 0.43 4.65
N LEU A 20 -4.70 0.13 4.00
CA LEU A 20 -3.37 0.59 4.38
C LEU A 20 -2.91 1.70 3.43
N THR A 21 -2.33 2.77 4.01
CA THR A 21 -1.66 3.81 3.24
C THR A 21 -0.33 4.14 3.89
N PHE A 22 0.75 4.12 3.13
CA PHE A 22 2.07 4.48 3.64
C PHE A 22 2.91 5.15 2.55
N SER A 23 3.68 6.15 2.96
CA SER A 23 4.42 7.03 2.06
C SER A 23 5.89 6.70 1.99
N CYS A 24 6.52 7.08 0.90
CA CYS A 24 7.97 7.17 0.76
C CYS A 24 8.55 8.19 1.76
N TYR A 25 9.83 8.07 2.03
CA TYR A 25 10.55 8.97 2.93
C TYR A 25 10.45 10.43 2.46
N HIS A 26 10.05 11.32 3.38
CA HIS A 26 9.76 12.73 3.11
C HIS A 26 8.77 12.97 1.96
N CYS A 27 7.84 12.05 1.70
CA CYS A 27 6.91 12.10 0.58
C CYS A 27 7.61 12.30 -0.78
N MET A 28 8.87 11.90 -0.90
CA MET A 28 9.60 11.96 -2.17
C MET A 28 8.98 10.97 -3.17
N PRO A 29 8.93 11.33 -4.47
CA PRO A 29 8.31 10.50 -5.50
C PRO A 29 9.22 9.32 -5.92
N LEU A 30 9.60 8.47 -4.95
CA LEU A 30 10.53 7.34 -5.15
C LEU A 30 9.93 6.20 -5.96
N LEU A 31 8.60 6.23 -6.15
CA LEU A 31 7.84 5.25 -6.94
C LEU A 31 7.47 5.76 -8.34
N SER A 32 8.07 6.87 -8.81
CA SER A 32 7.80 7.42 -10.15
C SER A 32 8.42 6.61 -11.30
N LYS A 33 9.23 5.61 -11.02
CA LYS A 33 9.87 4.79 -12.04
C LYS A 33 9.32 3.37 -12.02
N ASP A 34 9.08 2.80 -13.19
CA ASP A 34 8.55 1.45 -13.39
C ASP A 34 9.28 0.40 -12.53
N ARG A 35 10.61 0.50 -12.47
CA ARG A 35 11.42 -0.40 -11.64
C ARG A 35 10.99 -0.38 -10.19
N SER A 36 10.75 0.78 -9.60
CA SER A 36 10.34 0.89 -8.19
C SER A 36 8.92 0.38 -7.98
N CYS A 37 8.01 0.62 -8.92
CA CYS A 37 6.67 0.05 -8.90
C CYS A 37 6.71 -1.48 -8.99
N ARG A 38 7.56 -2.05 -9.86
CA ARG A 38 7.74 -3.50 -9.95
C ARG A 38 8.24 -4.13 -8.64
N TRP A 39 9.10 -3.46 -7.88
CA TRP A 39 9.49 -3.97 -6.55
C TRP A 39 8.31 -4.03 -5.57
N VAL A 40 7.40 -3.06 -5.66
CA VAL A 40 6.17 -3.05 -4.87
C VAL A 40 5.26 -4.21 -5.27
N LEU A 41 5.02 -4.40 -6.58
CA LEU A 41 4.22 -5.52 -7.10
C LEU A 41 4.78 -6.88 -6.65
N GLN A 42 6.09 -7.07 -6.79
CA GLN A 42 6.76 -8.30 -6.34
C GLN A 42 6.63 -8.55 -4.83
N ALA A 43 6.66 -7.49 -4.02
CA ALA A 43 6.46 -7.62 -2.57
C ALA A 43 5.01 -7.97 -2.21
N LEU A 44 4.02 -7.43 -2.93
CA LEU A 44 2.60 -7.79 -2.79
C LEU A 44 2.38 -9.26 -3.18
N GLN A 45 2.88 -9.66 -4.34
CA GLN A 45 2.74 -11.03 -4.82
C GLN A 45 3.36 -12.04 -3.87
N LEU A 46 4.57 -11.78 -3.37
CA LEU A 46 5.24 -12.66 -2.40
C LEU A 46 4.45 -12.80 -1.10
N GLY A 47 3.80 -11.73 -0.61
CA GLY A 47 2.95 -11.78 0.58
C GLY A 47 1.72 -12.65 0.37
N ARG A 48 1.09 -12.56 -0.81
CA ARG A 48 -0.04 -13.43 -1.22
C ARG A 48 0.38 -14.89 -1.30
N GLU A 49 1.45 -15.19 -2.02
CA GLU A 49 1.98 -16.55 -2.21
C GLU A 49 2.33 -17.23 -0.88
N LYS A 50 2.81 -16.44 0.10
CA LYS A 50 3.04 -16.91 1.47
C LYS A 50 1.77 -17.08 2.29
N GLY A 51 0.60 -16.77 1.74
CA GLY A 51 -0.68 -16.86 2.42
C GLY A 51 -0.86 -15.90 3.59
N GLN A 52 -0.13 -14.77 3.61
CA GLN A 52 -0.23 -13.80 4.69
C GLN A 52 -1.53 -12.98 4.62
N PHE A 53 -2.04 -12.75 3.41
CA PHE A 53 -3.27 -12.00 3.18
C PHE A 53 -3.91 -12.33 1.83
N HIS A 54 -5.19 -12.05 1.70
CA HIS A 54 -5.85 -11.85 0.42
C HIS A 54 -5.65 -10.40 -0.02
N LEU A 55 -5.21 -10.18 -1.25
CA LEU A 55 -5.08 -8.85 -1.84
C LEU A 55 -6.34 -8.53 -2.64
N TRP A 56 -7.09 -7.51 -2.23
CA TRP A 56 -8.33 -7.14 -2.91
C TRP A 56 -8.16 -5.97 -3.86
N ALA A 57 -7.35 -4.97 -3.48
CA ALA A 57 -7.02 -3.87 -4.37
C ALA A 57 -5.72 -3.19 -3.97
N PHE A 58 -5.09 -2.50 -4.92
CA PHE A 58 -3.93 -1.65 -4.67
C PHE A 58 -3.83 -0.52 -5.70
N VAL A 59 -3.15 0.54 -5.29
CA VAL A 59 -2.69 1.62 -6.17
C VAL A 59 -1.31 2.09 -5.70
N ILE A 60 -0.35 2.13 -6.61
CA ILE A 60 0.99 2.65 -6.38
C ILE A 60 1.02 4.07 -6.96
N MET A 61 1.08 5.07 -6.08
CA MET A 61 1.25 6.47 -6.42
C MET A 61 2.74 6.84 -6.42
N PRO A 62 3.15 7.94 -7.02
CA PRO A 62 4.57 8.32 -7.09
C PRO A 62 5.27 8.37 -5.73
N GLU A 63 4.57 8.77 -4.66
CA GLU A 63 5.14 8.98 -3.33
C GLU A 63 4.51 8.13 -2.22
N HIS A 64 3.49 7.31 -2.53
CA HIS A 64 2.82 6.45 -1.55
C HIS A 64 2.11 5.26 -2.18
N VAL A 65 1.67 4.32 -1.36
CA VAL A 65 0.93 3.13 -1.78
C VAL A 65 -0.36 3.03 -0.97
N HIS A 66 -1.45 2.68 -1.63
CA HIS A 66 -2.70 2.23 -1.02
C HIS A 66 -2.86 0.72 -1.26
N ILE A 67 -3.32 0.01 -0.24
CA ILE A 67 -3.61 -1.43 -0.32
C ILE A 67 -4.91 -1.69 0.42
N VAL A 68 -5.80 -2.48 -0.17
CA VAL A 68 -6.94 -3.11 0.52
C VAL A 68 -6.66 -4.60 0.58
N LEU A 69 -6.57 -5.13 1.78
CA LEU A 69 -6.23 -6.53 2.02
C LEU A 69 -7.02 -7.11 3.20
N TRP A 70 -7.09 -8.44 3.22
CA TRP A 70 -7.64 -9.20 4.33
C TRP A 70 -6.58 -10.17 4.88
N PRO A 71 -6.12 -9.97 6.14
CA PRO A 71 -5.11 -10.84 6.76
C PRO A 71 -5.58 -12.28 6.85
N ARG A 72 -4.66 -13.22 6.72
CA ARG A 72 -4.92 -14.67 6.80
C ARG A 72 -4.00 -15.33 7.82
N ASN A 73 -4.41 -16.50 8.29
CA ASN A 73 -3.55 -17.37 9.11
C ASN A 73 -2.97 -16.66 10.35
N GLY A 74 -3.71 -15.74 10.96
CA GLY A 74 -3.27 -14.97 12.12
C GLY A 74 -2.16 -13.93 11.81
N ALA A 75 -1.90 -13.63 10.55
CA ALA A 75 -0.88 -12.65 10.15
C ALA A 75 -1.26 -11.24 10.65
N ARG A 76 -0.34 -10.60 11.36
CA ARG A 76 -0.54 -9.24 11.86
C ARG A 76 -0.18 -8.21 10.80
N ILE A 77 -0.96 -7.13 10.72
CA ILE A 77 -0.67 -6.01 9.81
C ILE A 77 0.75 -5.45 10.00
N SER A 78 1.24 -5.41 11.24
CA SER A 78 2.62 -4.97 11.53
C SER A 78 3.68 -5.86 10.88
N GLU A 79 3.47 -7.16 10.83
CA GLU A 79 4.38 -8.14 10.23
C GLU A 79 4.32 -8.08 8.70
N ILE A 80 3.11 -8.02 8.14
CA ILE A 80 2.87 -7.82 6.69
C ILE A 80 3.61 -6.57 6.21
N LEU A 81 3.37 -5.42 6.87
CA LEU A 81 4.00 -4.15 6.50
C LEU A 81 5.52 -4.16 6.69
N THR A 82 6.02 -4.83 7.72
CA THR A 82 7.47 -4.94 7.98
C THR A 82 8.14 -5.73 6.85
N THR A 83 7.63 -6.91 6.54
CA THR A 83 8.14 -7.76 5.47
C THR A 83 8.09 -7.06 4.11
N PHE A 84 6.94 -6.46 3.79
CA PHE A 84 6.74 -5.70 2.57
C PHE A 84 7.72 -4.53 2.43
N LYS A 85 7.77 -3.65 3.42
CA LYS A 85 8.62 -2.45 3.40
C LYS A 85 10.10 -2.79 3.36
N GLN A 86 10.53 -3.83 4.08
CA GLN A 86 11.91 -4.29 4.06
C GLN A 86 12.30 -4.85 2.69
N SER A 87 11.44 -5.65 2.06
CA SER A 87 11.68 -6.21 0.73
C SER A 87 11.95 -5.11 -0.31
N VAL A 88 11.07 -4.11 -0.39
CA VAL A 88 11.21 -2.99 -1.31
C VAL A 88 12.44 -2.13 -0.97
N SER A 89 12.63 -1.79 0.31
CA SER A 89 13.76 -0.95 0.75
C SER A 89 15.12 -1.58 0.44
N LYS A 90 15.28 -2.87 0.69
CA LYS A 90 16.54 -3.59 0.41
C LYS A 90 16.90 -3.50 -1.07
N ARG A 91 15.94 -3.75 -1.96
CA ARG A 91 16.16 -3.67 -3.42
C ARG A 91 16.45 -2.25 -3.87
N ALA A 92 15.67 -1.28 -3.39
CA ALA A 92 15.83 0.12 -3.74
C ALA A 92 17.21 0.67 -3.30
N LEU A 93 17.60 0.43 -2.06
CA LEU A 93 18.88 0.91 -1.53
C LEU A 93 20.07 0.21 -2.18
N LEU A 94 19.96 -1.08 -2.47
CA LEU A 94 21.00 -1.80 -3.21
C LEU A 94 21.17 -1.20 -4.61
N TRP A 95 20.07 -1.00 -5.33
CA TRP A 95 20.11 -0.42 -6.66
C TRP A 95 20.69 1.01 -6.65
N LEU A 96 20.28 1.84 -5.69
CA LEU A 96 20.80 3.22 -5.56
C LEU A 96 22.30 3.24 -5.29
N ARG A 97 22.80 2.36 -4.42
CA ARG A 97 24.26 2.25 -4.15
C ARG A 97 25.06 1.94 -5.39
N GLN A 98 24.52 1.09 -6.26
CA GLN A 98 25.22 0.65 -7.48
C GLN A 98 25.10 1.63 -8.63
N ASN A 99 23.96 2.34 -8.76
CA ASN A 99 23.65 3.11 -9.98
C ASN A 99 23.61 4.63 -9.77
N VAL A 100 23.24 5.12 -8.58
CA VAL A 100 23.05 6.54 -8.30
C VAL A 100 23.43 6.84 -6.84
N PRO A 101 24.70 6.55 -6.42
CA PRO A 101 25.09 6.68 -5.01
C PRO A 101 24.98 8.11 -4.47
N GLN A 102 25.10 9.12 -5.32
CA GLN A 102 24.94 10.54 -4.97
C GLN A 102 23.50 10.90 -4.51
N PHE A 103 22.52 10.00 -4.72
CA PHE A 103 21.14 10.20 -4.24
C PHE A 103 20.96 9.77 -2.78
N LEU A 104 21.80 8.87 -2.27
CA LEU A 104 21.68 8.29 -0.93
C LEU A 104 21.60 9.32 0.21
N PRO A 105 22.38 10.43 0.22
CA PRO A 105 22.27 11.45 1.27
C PRO A 105 20.87 12.02 1.43
N ARG A 106 20.04 12.05 0.38
CA ARG A 106 18.65 12.51 0.43
C ARG A 106 17.73 11.55 1.20
N LEU A 107 18.15 10.29 1.36
CA LEU A 107 17.44 9.24 2.10
C LEU A 107 18.00 9.07 3.52
N GLU A 108 18.99 9.86 3.91
CA GLU A 108 19.59 9.73 5.23
C GLU A 108 18.62 10.14 6.35
N ASP A 109 18.55 9.30 7.35
CA ASP A 109 17.74 9.45 8.54
C ASP A 109 18.62 9.34 9.78
N VAL A 110 18.83 10.47 10.43
CA VAL A 110 19.59 10.52 11.69
C VAL A 110 18.64 10.23 12.84
N GLN A 111 18.91 9.14 13.55
CA GLN A 111 18.10 8.73 14.70
C GLN A 111 18.48 9.55 15.96
N PRO A 112 17.60 9.62 16.98
CA PRO A 112 17.87 10.36 18.22
C PRO A 112 19.15 9.93 18.95
N ASN A 113 19.57 8.68 18.77
CA ASN A 113 20.83 8.13 19.33
C ASN A 113 22.05 8.41 18.43
N GLY A 114 21.94 9.27 17.42
CA GLY A 114 23.00 9.60 16.47
C GLY A 114 23.24 8.56 15.37
N LYS A 115 22.58 7.41 15.41
CA LYS A 115 22.72 6.37 14.39
C LYS A 115 22.15 6.86 13.07
N ARG A 116 22.91 6.70 11.98
CA ARG A 116 22.50 7.04 10.62
C ARG A 116 21.98 5.81 9.88
N ALA A 117 20.89 5.97 9.12
CA ALA A 117 20.34 4.93 8.29
C ALA A 117 19.74 5.55 7.01
N TYR A 118 19.66 4.79 5.92
CA TYR A 118 18.95 5.22 4.72
C TYR A 118 17.52 4.67 4.75
N ARG A 119 16.54 5.51 4.42
CA ARG A 119 15.12 5.14 4.41
C ARG A 119 14.49 5.34 3.04
N PHE A 120 13.85 4.29 2.58
CA PHE A 120 12.97 4.37 1.42
C PHE A 120 11.53 4.78 1.81
N TRP A 121 11.06 4.29 2.97
CA TRP A 121 9.73 4.56 3.48
C TRP A 121 9.75 5.49 4.70
N GLN A 122 8.71 6.28 4.84
CA GLN A 122 8.47 7.05 6.06
C GLN A 122 8.42 6.11 7.28
N ARG A 123 8.90 6.58 8.42
CA ARG A 123 8.87 5.83 9.68
C ARG A 123 7.44 5.45 10.06
N GLY A 124 7.30 4.29 10.68
CA GLY A 124 6.03 3.78 11.18
C GLY A 124 5.22 3.02 10.13
N GLY A 125 4.01 2.63 10.51
CA GLY A 125 3.13 1.78 9.69
C GLY A 125 2.31 2.52 8.64
N GLY A 126 2.31 3.86 8.66
CA GLY A 126 1.36 4.62 7.85
C GLY A 126 -0.02 4.71 8.47
N HIS A 127 -1.03 5.00 7.66
CA HIS A 127 -2.44 4.95 8.02
C HIS A 127 -2.94 3.52 7.85
N ASP A 128 -3.78 3.09 8.80
CA ASP A 128 -4.39 1.78 8.84
C ASP A 128 -5.83 1.95 9.31
N ARG A 129 -6.78 1.56 8.48
CA ARG A 129 -8.22 1.61 8.78
C ARG A 129 -8.81 0.23 8.61
N ASN A 130 -9.43 -0.29 9.68
CA ASN A 130 -10.25 -1.48 9.62
C ASN A 130 -11.51 -1.21 8.78
N LEU A 131 -11.82 -2.12 7.88
CA LEU A 131 -13.03 -2.12 7.05
C LEU A 131 -13.98 -3.16 7.63
N ARG A 132 -15.06 -2.69 8.27
CA ARG A 132 -15.92 -3.53 9.12
C ARG A 132 -17.19 -4.02 8.45
N CYS A 133 -17.52 -3.50 7.29
CA CYS A 133 -18.68 -3.92 6.53
C CYS A 133 -18.32 -3.98 5.03
N VAL A 134 -19.15 -4.73 4.30
CA VAL A 134 -18.93 -4.97 2.87
C VAL A 134 -18.92 -3.67 2.08
N SER A 135 -19.84 -2.76 2.37
CA SER A 135 -19.88 -1.44 1.72
C SER A 135 -18.61 -0.62 1.93
N ASP A 136 -18.04 -0.62 3.17
CA ASP A 136 -16.74 0.06 3.43
C ASP A 136 -15.63 -0.49 2.54
N ILE A 137 -15.61 -1.81 2.28
CA ILE A 137 -14.61 -2.46 1.45
C ILE A 137 -14.71 -1.94 0.01
N TYR A 138 -15.91 -2.00 -0.59
CA TYR A 138 -16.13 -1.57 -1.98
C TYR A 138 -15.91 -0.07 -2.15
N GLU A 139 -16.44 0.77 -1.28
CA GLU A 139 -16.16 2.22 -1.28
C GLU A 139 -14.66 2.53 -1.23
N LYS A 140 -13.91 1.73 -0.46
CA LYS A 140 -12.48 1.96 -0.32
C LYS A 140 -11.70 1.50 -1.54
N ILE A 141 -12.14 0.43 -2.20
CA ILE A 141 -11.58 -0.02 -3.48
C ILE A 141 -11.79 1.05 -4.55
N GLU A 142 -13.02 1.56 -4.70
CA GLU A 142 -13.32 2.66 -5.62
C GLU A 142 -12.49 3.92 -5.31
N TYR A 143 -12.45 4.29 -4.02
CA TYR A 143 -11.66 5.43 -3.56
C TYR A 143 -10.20 5.35 -3.98
N ILE A 144 -9.54 4.19 -3.76
CA ILE A 144 -8.12 4.07 -4.10
C ILE A 144 -7.90 4.05 -5.62
N HIS A 145 -8.78 3.40 -6.40
CA HIS A 145 -8.70 3.37 -7.85
C HIS A 145 -8.86 4.77 -8.49
N ALA A 146 -9.66 5.65 -7.87
CA ALA A 146 -9.84 7.03 -8.32
C ALA A 146 -8.65 7.96 -8.01
N ASN A 147 -7.70 7.55 -7.15
CA ASN A 147 -6.60 8.45 -6.74
C ASN A 147 -5.73 8.97 -7.90
N PRO A 148 -5.33 8.19 -8.90
CA PRO A 148 -4.53 8.70 -10.02
C PRO A 148 -5.25 9.82 -10.81
N VAL A 149 -6.57 9.69 -10.99
CA VAL A 149 -7.40 10.72 -11.65
C VAL A 149 -7.50 11.98 -10.78
N ARG A 150 -7.79 11.82 -9.47
CA ARG A 150 -7.86 12.96 -8.51
C ARG A 150 -6.54 13.74 -8.42
N ARG A 151 -5.42 13.08 -8.69
CA ARG A 151 -4.08 13.69 -8.71
C ARG A 151 -3.68 14.20 -10.10
N GLY A 152 -4.57 14.10 -11.10
CA GLY A 152 -4.31 14.55 -12.46
C GLY A 152 -3.23 13.77 -13.19
N LEU A 153 -2.94 12.53 -12.78
CA LEU A 153 -1.90 11.69 -13.40
C LEU A 153 -2.41 11.00 -14.67
N VAL A 154 -3.70 10.69 -14.71
CA VAL A 154 -4.40 10.07 -15.84
C VAL A 154 -5.82 10.60 -15.95
N GLN A 155 -6.46 10.38 -17.11
CA GLN A 155 -7.84 10.80 -17.35
C GLN A 155 -8.86 9.82 -16.77
N THR A 156 -8.56 8.51 -16.80
CA THR A 156 -9.41 7.45 -16.29
C THR A 156 -8.61 6.50 -15.39
N PRO A 157 -9.22 5.90 -14.35
CA PRO A 157 -8.51 5.03 -13.41
C PRO A 157 -7.83 3.82 -14.07
N GLN A 158 -8.45 3.28 -15.13
CA GLN A 158 -7.99 2.09 -15.86
C GLN A 158 -6.67 2.32 -16.58
N THR A 159 -6.38 3.56 -16.95
CA THR A 159 -5.17 3.92 -17.69
C THR A 159 -3.94 4.06 -16.78
N TRP A 160 -4.12 3.94 -15.45
CA TRP A 160 -2.99 3.92 -14.50
C TRP A 160 -2.42 2.52 -14.36
N PRO A 161 -1.23 2.21 -14.94
CA PRO A 161 -0.72 0.84 -15.04
C PRO A 161 -0.30 0.25 -13.69
N TRP A 162 -0.15 1.08 -12.65
CA TRP A 162 0.30 0.68 -11.32
C TRP A 162 -0.87 0.56 -10.32
N SER A 163 -1.98 0.04 -10.81
CA SER A 163 -3.23 -0.13 -10.08
C SER A 163 -3.88 -1.47 -10.41
N SER A 164 -4.66 -2.00 -9.48
CA SER A 164 -5.54 -3.14 -9.72
C SER A 164 -6.85 -2.77 -10.44
N CYS A 165 -7.06 -1.50 -10.83
CA CYS A 165 -8.32 -1.04 -11.41
C CYS A 165 -8.69 -1.81 -12.68
N LEU A 166 -7.75 -1.95 -13.62
CA LEU A 166 -7.98 -2.70 -14.86
C LEU A 166 -8.30 -4.18 -14.57
N ALA A 167 -7.59 -4.79 -13.63
CA ALA A 167 -7.87 -6.16 -13.17
C ALA A 167 -9.31 -6.30 -12.65
N TRP A 168 -9.81 -5.31 -11.92
CA TRP A 168 -11.17 -5.29 -11.41
C TRP A 168 -12.24 -5.26 -12.52
N GLU A 169 -12.02 -4.49 -13.56
CA GLU A 169 -12.98 -4.33 -14.66
C GLU A 169 -12.96 -5.47 -15.67
N THR A 170 -11.77 -5.91 -16.04
CA THR A 170 -11.60 -6.88 -17.13
C THR A 170 -11.57 -8.33 -16.66
N GLY A 171 -11.34 -8.56 -15.38
CA GLY A 171 -11.12 -9.91 -14.88
C GLY A 171 -9.70 -10.44 -15.09
N ASN A 172 -8.81 -9.69 -15.73
CA ASN A 172 -7.42 -10.08 -15.94
C ASN A 172 -6.60 -9.99 -14.66
N ASP A 173 -5.49 -10.72 -14.61
CA ASP A 173 -4.56 -10.72 -13.46
C ASP A 173 -3.38 -9.75 -13.64
N GLU A 174 -3.57 -8.68 -14.42
CA GLU A 174 -2.55 -7.66 -14.65
C GLU A 174 -2.77 -6.42 -13.77
N PRO A 175 -1.70 -5.77 -13.27
CA PRO A 175 -0.29 -6.17 -13.34
C PRO A 175 0.10 -7.30 -12.37
N ILE A 176 -0.74 -7.65 -11.42
CA ILE A 176 -0.69 -8.85 -10.57
C ILE A 176 -2.11 -9.29 -10.21
N ALA A 177 -2.29 -10.59 -9.98
CA ALA A 177 -3.59 -11.15 -9.58
C ALA A 177 -4.11 -10.56 -8.27
N ILE A 178 -5.43 -10.38 -8.20
CA ILE A 178 -6.16 -10.02 -6.98
C ILE A 178 -7.09 -11.16 -6.57
N ASP A 179 -7.36 -11.30 -5.26
CA ASP A 179 -8.07 -12.44 -4.69
C ASP A 179 -9.59 -12.19 -4.64
N ARG A 180 -10.23 -11.96 -5.80
CA ARG A 180 -11.66 -11.61 -5.93
C ARG A 180 -12.58 -12.66 -5.30
N ALA A 181 -12.25 -13.93 -5.43
CA ALA A 181 -13.06 -15.01 -4.91
C ALA A 181 -13.21 -15.01 -3.37
N SER A 182 -12.32 -14.30 -2.68
CA SER A 182 -12.35 -14.13 -1.23
C SER A 182 -13.12 -12.90 -0.76
N LEU A 183 -13.53 -12.03 -1.69
CA LEU A 183 -14.33 -10.85 -1.36
C LEU A 183 -15.75 -11.25 -0.99
N PRO A 184 -16.31 -10.70 0.11
CA PRO A 184 -17.71 -10.88 0.40
C PRO A 184 -18.56 -10.20 -0.69
N PRO A 185 -19.63 -10.85 -1.18
CA PRO A 185 -20.51 -10.24 -2.17
C PRO A 185 -21.22 -9.02 -1.57
N LEU A 186 -21.37 -7.97 -2.34
CA LEU A 186 -22.21 -6.82 -1.97
C LEU A 186 -23.68 -7.23 -2.13
N MET A 187 -24.43 -7.25 -1.04
CA MET A 187 -25.85 -7.61 -1.04
C MET A 187 -26.72 -6.34 -1.04
N PRO A 188 -27.94 -6.40 -1.62
CA PRO A 188 -28.91 -5.33 -1.45
C PRO A 188 -29.17 -5.07 0.05
N GLY A 189 -28.97 -3.84 0.51
CA GLY A 189 -29.08 -3.46 1.92
C GLY A 189 -27.74 -3.26 2.65
N ASP A 190 -26.62 -3.65 2.06
CA ASP A 190 -25.28 -3.34 2.61
C ASP A 190 -24.90 -1.86 2.44
N GLU A 191 -25.70 -1.09 1.77
CA GLU A 191 -25.49 0.34 1.62
C GLU A 191 -25.68 1.05 2.96
N ARG A 192 -24.62 1.69 3.45
CA ARG A 192 -24.80 2.64 4.57
C ARG A 192 -25.68 3.81 4.11
N PRO A 193 -26.63 4.26 4.94
CA PRO A 193 -27.28 5.53 4.68
C PRO A 193 -26.18 6.61 4.58
N ARG A 194 -26.10 7.30 3.45
CA ARG A 194 -25.23 8.47 3.29
C ARG A 194 -25.67 9.45 4.35
N LEU A 195 -24.82 9.69 5.33
CA LEU A 195 -25.05 10.77 6.28
C LEU A 195 -25.11 12.09 5.50
N PRO A 196 -26.06 12.94 5.79
CA PRO A 196 -26.25 14.24 5.14
C PRO A 196 -25.04 15.16 5.30
#